data_32d45cc65c582bd4961e035b2ed5b46f
#
_entry.id   32d45cc65c582bd4961e035b2ed5b46f
#
_cell.length_a   1.000
_cell.length_b   1.000
_cell.length_c   1.000
_cell.angle_alpha   90.00
_cell.angle_beta   90.00
_cell.angle_gamma   90.00
#
_symmetry.space_group_name_H-M   'P 1'
#
loop_
_entity.id
_entity.type
_entity.pdbx_description
1 polymer ?
#
loop_
_entity_poly.entity_id
_entity_poly.type
_entity_poly.pdbx_seq_one_letter_code
_entity_poly.pdbx_strand_id
1 'polypeptide(L)'
;IYMRIVIVGAGKLGYSIAQLLAEDQYDVVVVEIDEKRREVVKNSLDVLTIGGNGCSPNTLDDPDIRDADVLIASTDSDEVNMVTCMMAKNYGVKHTVARIRNTEYALTAKDLLNQGMNIDLILNPERITATEINHILMTPSALDVDDFAEGKVRMFEARMSDASPYVGVPLKDLEIPKQILIAMLFRRHKMIIPHGDDMLEPGDNVYFVGQQSAIKEFEETFVNTYEKIERVMIIGAGRTGRFLAPMLEEQGLFVKVIEKNKDRCQLIAQKLENGIVLCGDGTDIDLLTEEGIAEADVV
;
A
#
# COMPACT_ATOMS: atom_id res chain seq x y z
N ILE A 1 12.51 -6.07 26.25
CA ILE A 1 11.34 -6.95 26.04
C ILE A 1 10.99 -6.80 24.58
N TYR A 2 11.23 -7.86 23.79
CA TYR A 2 10.83 -7.84 22.38
C TYR A 2 9.32 -8.02 22.31
N MET A 3 8.66 -7.26 21.42
CA MET A 3 7.22 -7.41 21.14
C MET A 3 7.00 -8.78 20.50
N ARG A 4 6.08 -9.60 21.06
CA ARG A 4 5.70 -10.90 20.50
C ARG A 4 4.54 -10.75 19.55
N ILE A 5 4.73 -11.22 18.32
CA ILE A 5 3.75 -11.13 17.23
C ILE A 5 3.41 -12.52 16.73
N VAL A 6 2.13 -12.87 16.77
CA VAL A 6 1.59 -14.13 16.26
C VAL A 6 0.97 -13.89 14.89
N ILE A 7 1.34 -14.70 13.90
CA ILE A 7 0.77 -14.69 12.56
C ILE A 7 0.05 -16.00 12.31
N VAL A 8 -1.24 -15.93 12.04
CA VAL A 8 -2.08 -17.10 11.73
C VAL A 8 -2.30 -17.18 10.23
N GLY A 9 -1.76 -18.24 9.62
CA GLY A 9 -1.75 -18.50 8.19
C GLY A 9 -0.44 -18.10 7.52
N ALA A 10 0.27 -19.07 6.96
CA ALA A 10 1.53 -18.89 6.21
C ALA A 10 1.31 -18.87 4.68
N GLY A 11 0.22 -18.26 4.21
CA GLY A 11 0.03 -17.92 2.81
C GLY A 11 1.01 -16.82 2.38
N LYS A 12 0.91 -16.34 1.12
CA LYS A 12 1.83 -15.30 0.60
C LYS A 12 1.96 -14.10 1.53
N LEU A 13 0.83 -13.54 2.00
CA LEU A 13 0.84 -12.36 2.88
C LEU A 13 1.45 -12.68 4.25
N GLY A 14 0.97 -13.75 4.91
CA GLY A 14 1.47 -14.11 6.24
C GLY A 14 2.96 -14.45 6.24
N TYR A 15 3.44 -15.15 5.20
CA TYR A 15 4.86 -15.41 5.03
C TYR A 15 5.68 -14.11 4.87
N SER A 16 5.23 -13.19 4.00
CA SER A 16 5.95 -11.92 3.80
C SER A 16 5.97 -11.06 5.07
N ILE A 17 4.86 -11.02 5.83
CA ILE A 17 4.82 -10.30 7.10
C ILE A 17 5.77 -10.95 8.11
N ALA A 18 5.77 -12.29 8.21
CA ALA A 18 6.67 -13.02 9.11
C ALA A 18 8.13 -12.76 8.77
N GLN A 19 8.48 -12.75 7.49
CA GLN A 19 9.83 -12.46 7.03
C GLN A 19 10.28 -11.05 7.44
N LEU A 20 9.50 -10.02 7.12
CA LEU A 20 9.83 -8.63 7.46
C LEU A 20 10.00 -8.43 8.97
N LEU A 21 9.09 -8.99 9.77
CA LEU A 21 9.16 -8.86 11.22
C LEU A 21 10.33 -9.63 11.83
N ALA A 22 10.69 -10.79 11.25
CA ALA A 22 11.88 -11.53 11.69
C ALA A 22 13.18 -10.78 11.33
N GLU A 23 13.26 -10.16 10.15
CA GLU A 23 14.40 -9.31 9.75
C GLU A 23 14.54 -8.11 10.69
N ASP A 24 13.45 -7.54 11.18
CA ASP A 24 13.40 -6.47 12.18
C ASP A 24 13.59 -6.96 13.63
N GLN A 25 13.92 -8.25 13.84
CA GLN A 25 14.22 -8.87 15.12
C GLN A 25 13.05 -8.88 16.14
N TYR A 26 11.80 -8.90 15.66
CA TYR A 26 10.65 -9.19 16.53
C TYR A 26 10.59 -10.67 16.91
N ASP A 27 9.96 -10.96 18.05
CA ASP A 27 9.65 -12.34 18.47
C ASP A 27 8.40 -12.84 17.73
N VAL A 28 8.62 -13.60 16.64
CA VAL A 28 7.56 -13.99 15.71
C VAL A 28 7.17 -15.45 15.88
N VAL A 29 5.87 -15.70 16.03
CA VAL A 29 5.27 -17.03 16.07
C VAL A 29 4.33 -17.19 14.86
N VAL A 30 4.52 -18.23 14.06
CA VAL A 30 3.66 -18.53 12.91
C VAL A 30 2.83 -19.76 13.17
N VAL A 31 1.50 -19.62 13.12
CA VAL A 31 0.53 -20.71 13.22
C VAL A 31 0.07 -21.09 11.82
N GLU A 32 0.30 -22.34 11.43
CA GLU A 32 -0.09 -22.84 10.12
C GLU A 32 -0.62 -24.27 10.21
N ILE A 33 -1.77 -24.53 9.58
CA ILE A 33 -2.42 -25.82 9.56
C ILE A 33 -1.77 -26.79 8.54
N ASP A 34 -1.29 -26.26 7.41
CA ASP A 34 -0.63 -27.04 6.37
C ASP A 34 0.83 -27.33 6.76
N GLU A 35 1.15 -28.62 6.90
CA GLU A 35 2.47 -29.07 7.32
C GLU A 35 3.57 -28.66 6.34
N LYS A 36 3.29 -28.69 5.03
CA LYS A 36 4.30 -28.35 4.01
C LYS A 36 4.63 -26.85 4.07
N ARG A 37 3.62 -25.99 4.20
CA ARG A 37 3.83 -24.54 4.37
C ARG A 37 4.57 -24.25 5.67
N ARG A 38 4.22 -24.94 6.76
CA ARG A 38 4.91 -24.79 8.04
C ARG A 38 6.39 -25.15 7.96
N GLU A 39 6.73 -26.25 7.29
CA GLU A 39 8.14 -26.65 7.05
C GLU A 39 8.89 -25.61 6.19
N VAL A 40 8.26 -25.02 5.20
CA VAL A 40 8.88 -23.93 4.42
C VAL A 40 9.22 -22.75 5.32
N VAL A 41 8.29 -22.29 6.14
CA VAL A 41 8.52 -21.18 7.09
C VAL A 41 9.67 -21.52 8.05
N LYS A 42 9.62 -22.71 8.69
CA LYS A 42 10.60 -23.16 9.68
C LYS A 42 12.03 -23.23 9.11
N ASN A 43 12.16 -23.60 7.83
CA ASN A 43 13.46 -23.76 7.18
C ASN A 43 14.00 -22.44 6.59
N SER A 44 13.15 -21.44 6.41
CA SER A 44 13.50 -20.20 5.71
C SER A 44 13.56 -18.96 6.60
N LEU A 45 12.89 -18.98 7.75
CA LEU A 45 12.78 -17.83 8.65
C LEU A 45 13.19 -18.20 10.07
N ASP A 46 13.77 -17.26 10.78
CA ASP A 46 14.08 -17.40 12.22
C ASP A 46 12.84 -17.06 13.06
N VAL A 47 11.86 -17.97 13.07
CA VAL A 47 10.58 -17.81 13.75
C VAL A 47 10.15 -19.12 14.43
N LEU A 48 9.36 -19.01 15.50
CA LEU A 48 8.69 -20.18 16.08
C LEU A 48 7.48 -20.59 15.20
N THR A 49 7.31 -21.88 14.96
CA THR A 49 6.18 -22.41 14.20
C THR A 49 5.31 -23.33 15.02
N ILE A 50 3.99 -23.11 15.01
CA ILE A 50 2.98 -23.94 15.68
C ILE A 50 2.07 -24.54 14.62
N GLY A 51 1.89 -25.86 14.67
CA GLY A 51 0.95 -26.57 13.79
C GLY A 51 -0.45 -26.55 14.40
N GLY A 52 -1.42 -25.95 13.70
CA GLY A 52 -2.78 -25.94 14.19
C GLY A 52 -3.74 -25.05 13.42
N ASN A 53 -5.02 -25.18 13.76
CA ASN A 53 -6.07 -24.30 13.25
C ASN A 53 -6.17 -23.05 14.13
N GLY A 54 -6.04 -21.86 13.55
CA GLY A 54 -6.14 -20.59 14.28
C GLY A 54 -7.45 -20.33 15.02
N CYS A 55 -8.54 -21.02 14.65
CA CYS A 55 -9.81 -20.97 15.37
C CYS A 55 -9.91 -22.02 16.47
N SER A 56 -8.92 -22.90 16.65
CA SER A 56 -9.00 -23.96 17.66
C SER A 56 -8.62 -23.43 19.04
N PRO A 57 -9.47 -23.66 20.07
CA PRO A 57 -9.12 -23.35 21.44
C PRO A 57 -7.80 -23.96 21.88
N ASN A 58 -7.51 -25.20 21.47
CA ASN A 58 -6.26 -25.88 21.81
C ASN A 58 -5.04 -25.18 21.22
N THR A 59 -5.16 -24.61 20.03
CA THR A 59 -4.08 -23.84 19.40
C THR A 59 -3.88 -22.49 20.09
N LEU A 60 -4.99 -21.78 20.37
CA LEU A 60 -4.94 -20.45 21.00
C LEU A 60 -4.58 -20.48 22.47
N ASP A 61 -4.74 -21.64 23.14
CA ASP A 61 -4.35 -21.84 24.54
C ASP A 61 -2.83 -22.05 24.72
N ASP A 62 -2.08 -22.13 23.61
CA ASP A 62 -0.62 -22.22 23.64
C ASP A 62 -0.04 -20.97 24.34
N PRO A 63 0.88 -21.13 25.30
CA PRO A 63 1.48 -20.01 26.02
C PRO A 63 2.15 -18.97 25.10
N ASP A 64 2.75 -19.41 24.01
CA ASP A 64 3.39 -18.52 23.05
C ASP A 64 2.40 -17.65 22.26
N ILE A 65 1.11 -18.00 22.27
CA ILE A 65 0.03 -17.24 21.66
C ILE A 65 -0.70 -16.35 22.67
N ARG A 66 -1.01 -16.87 23.86
CA ARG A 66 -1.78 -16.15 24.89
C ARG A 66 -1.11 -14.85 25.36
N ASP A 67 0.21 -14.85 25.47
CA ASP A 67 0.99 -13.70 25.92
C ASP A 67 1.44 -12.78 24.78
N ALA A 68 0.89 -12.97 23.59
CA ALA A 68 1.25 -12.15 22.44
C ALA A 68 0.75 -10.70 22.58
N ASP A 69 1.59 -9.77 22.14
CA ASP A 69 1.23 -8.36 22.04
C ASP A 69 0.29 -8.12 20.86
N VAL A 70 0.54 -8.79 19.71
CA VAL A 70 -0.24 -8.65 18.48
C VAL A 70 -0.51 -10.03 17.87
N LEU A 71 -1.75 -10.25 17.41
CA LEU A 71 -2.08 -11.40 16.57
C LEU A 71 -2.63 -10.90 15.23
N ILE A 72 -2.03 -11.40 14.14
CA ILE A 72 -2.41 -11.09 12.75
C ILE A 72 -3.00 -12.34 12.12
N ALA A 73 -4.31 -12.37 11.89
CA ALA A 73 -4.99 -13.46 11.19
C ALA A 73 -5.02 -13.16 9.68
N SER A 74 -4.28 -13.95 8.89
CA SER A 74 -4.03 -13.74 7.46
C SER A 74 -4.31 -14.98 6.59
N THR A 75 -5.22 -15.86 7.02
CA THR A 75 -5.63 -17.05 6.27
C THR A 75 -6.41 -16.69 5.00
N ASP A 76 -6.79 -17.68 4.22
CA ASP A 76 -7.58 -17.49 2.99
C ASP A 76 -9.09 -17.30 3.24
N SER A 77 -9.58 -17.46 4.48
CA SER A 77 -10.99 -17.25 4.86
C SER A 77 -11.13 -16.05 5.77
N ASP A 78 -11.99 -15.10 5.38
CA ASP A 78 -12.30 -13.92 6.16
C ASP A 78 -12.99 -14.30 7.49
N GLU A 79 -13.88 -15.29 7.45
CA GLU A 79 -14.59 -15.80 8.62
C GLU A 79 -13.61 -16.43 9.65
N VAL A 80 -12.66 -17.22 9.16
CA VAL A 80 -11.62 -17.81 10.02
C VAL A 80 -10.78 -16.69 10.65
N ASN A 81 -10.40 -15.66 9.89
CA ASN A 81 -9.63 -14.55 10.40
C ASN A 81 -10.40 -13.77 11.49
N MET A 82 -11.68 -13.51 11.26
CA MET A 82 -12.54 -12.86 12.27
C MET A 82 -12.65 -13.70 13.54
N VAL A 83 -13.01 -14.97 13.41
CA VAL A 83 -13.16 -15.87 14.57
C VAL A 83 -11.84 -16.03 15.33
N THR A 84 -10.73 -16.17 14.61
CA THR A 84 -9.39 -16.24 15.23
C THR A 84 -9.11 -15.01 16.10
N CYS A 85 -9.32 -13.80 15.56
CA CYS A 85 -9.10 -12.57 16.30
C CYS A 85 -10.01 -12.43 17.53
N MET A 86 -11.32 -12.73 17.37
CA MET A 86 -12.28 -12.71 18.47
C MET A 86 -11.86 -13.66 19.61
N MET A 87 -11.47 -14.88 19.27
CA MET A 87 -11.02 -15.86 20.25
C MET A 87 -9.70 -15.45 20.90
N ALA A 88 -8.73 -14.98 20.12
CA ALA A 88 -7.44 -14.54 20.63
C ALA A 88 -7.57 -13.43 21.68
N LYS A 89 -8.49 -12.50 21.51
CA LYS A 89 -8.83 -11.49 22.52
C LYS A 89 -9.30 -12.10 23.82
N ASN A 90 -10.14 -13.14 23.77
CA ASN A 90 -10.61 -13.84 24.97
C ASN A 90 -9.48 -14.61 25.68
N TYR A 91 -8.44 -14.98 24.95
CA TYR A 91 -7.23 -15.62 25.49
C TYR A 91 -6.15 -14.63 25.95
N GLY A 92 -6.41 -13.32 25.89
CA GLY A 92 -5.55 -12.29 26.49
C GLY A 92 -4.62 -11.56 25.50
N VAL A 93 -4.67 -11.86 24.20
CA VAL A 93 -3.90 -11.12 23.19
C VAL A 93 -4.30 -9.63 23.19
N LYS A 94 -3.31 -8.74 23.26
CA LYS A 94 -3.55 -7.31 23.45
C LYS A 94 -4.15 -6.65 22.21
N HIS A 95 -3.59 -6.94 21.02
CA HIS A 95 -4.04 -6.37 19.77
C HIS A 95 -4.27 -7.43 18.71
N THR A 96 -5.33 -7.27 17.93
CA THR A 96 -5.70 -8.22 16.87
C THR A 96 -5.91 -7.52 15.54
N VAL A 97 -5.38 -8.13 14.49
CA VAL A 97 -5.48 -7.66 13.11
C VAL A 97 -6.09 -8.76 12.26
N ALA A 98 -7.24 -8.52 11.65
CA ALA A 98 -7.89 -9.47 10.77
C ALA A 98 -7.75 -9.05 9.30
N ARG A 99 -7.24 -9.95 8.45
CA ARG A 99 -7.34 -9.78 7.01
C ARG A 99 -8.75 -10.07 6.56
N ILE A 100 -9.43 -9.08 5.97
CA ILE A 100 -10.80 -9.19 5.45
C ILE A 100 -10.84 -8.62 4.04
N ARG A 101 -11.16 -9.47 3.06
CA ARG A 101 -11.18 -9.12 1.63
C ARG A 101 -12.57 -8.79 1.14
N ASN A 102 -13.61 -9.37 1.76
CA ASN A 102 -14.98 -9.12 1.38
C ASN A 102 -15.39 -7.70 1.79
N THR A 103 -15.81 -6.92 0.79
CA THR A 103 -16.23 -5.53 1.00
C THR A 103 -17.49 -5.40 1.85
N GLU A 104 -18.38 -6.39 1.82
CA GLU A 104 -19.60 -6.38 2.65
C GLU A 104 -19.24 -6.44 4.14
N TYR A 105 -18.26 -7.28 4.51
CA TYR A 105 -17.76 -7.31 5.88
C TYR A 105 -16.99 -6.04 6.24
N ALA A 106 -16.21 -5.49 5.31
CA ALA A 106 -15.39 -4.32 5.59
C ALA A 106 -16.20 -3.02 5.76
N LEU A 107 -17.31 -2.86 5.06
CA LEU A 107 -18.17 -1.66 5.11
C LEU A 107 -19.17 -1.72 6.28
N THR A 108 -19.78 -2.86 6.52
CA THR A 108 -20.74 -3.06 7.61
C THR A 108 -20.02 -3.28 8.95
N ALA A 109 -18.78 -3.72 8.88
CA ALA A 109 -18.00 -4.18 10.01
C ALA A 109 -17.38 -3.07 10.84
N LYS A 110 -17.15 -1.86 10.31
CA LYS A 110 -16.54 -0.78 11.10
C LYS A 110 -17.35 -0.49 12.36
N ASP A 111 -18.68 -0.58 12.28
CA ASP A 111 -19.56 -0.37 13.44
C ASP A 111 -19.82 -1.66 14.24
N LEU A 112 -19.93 -2.80 13.57
CA LEU A 112 -20.15 -4.10 14.24
C LEU A 112 -18.86 -4.67 14.86
N LEU A 113 -17.70 -4.50 14.20
CA LEU A 113 -16.44 -5.03 14.68
C LEU A 113 -15.90 -4.26 15.89
N ASN A 114 -16.05 -2.93 15.91
CA ASN A 114 -15.65 -2.10 17.04
C ASN A 114 -16.54 -2.27 18.28
N GLN A 115 -17.80 -2.70 18.11
CA GLN A 115 -18.77 -2.80 19.22
C GLN A 115 -19.06 -4.23 19.68
N GLY A 116 -18.73 -5.26 18.91
CA GLY A 116 -19.09 -6.63 19.23
C GLY A 116 -18.03 -7.71 19.03
N MET A 117 -17.11 -7.52 18.10
CA MET A 117 -16.13 -8.56 17.76
C MET A 117 -14.74 -8.35 18.35
N ASN A 118 -14.47 -7.19 18.97
CA ASN A 118 -13.18 -6.86 19.59
C ASN A 118 -11.97 -7.11 18.64
N ILE A 119 -12.10 -6.75 17.35
CA ILE A 119 -11.00 -6.76 16.39
C ILE A 119 -10.48 -5.32 16.30
N ASP A 120 -9.20 -5.11 16.59
CA ASP A 120 -8.65 -3.76 16.67
C ASP A 120 -8.40 -3.16 15.28
N LEU A 121 -8.00 -3.98 14.30
CA LEU A 121 -7.71 -3.53 12.94
C LEU A 121 -8.17 -4.52 11.89
N ILE A 122 -8.79 -4.00 10.83
CA ILE A 122 -9.12 -4.75 9.62
C ILE A 122 -8.15 -4.36 8.53
N LEU A 123 -7.50 -5.36 7.96
CA LEU A 123 -6.56 -5.22 6.84
C LEU A 123 -7.22 -5.76 5.56
N ASN A 124 -7.42 -4.89 4.57
CA ASN A 124 -7.76 -5.28 3.21
C ASN A 124 -6.60 -4.92 2.28
N PRO A 125 -5.73 -5.89 1.94
CA PRO A 125 -4.52 -5.62 1.15
C PRO A 125 -4.84 -5.04 -0.23
N GLU A 126 -5.91 -5.51 -0.86
CA GLU A 126 -6.31 -5.08 -2.20
C GLU A 126 -6.76 -3.61 -2.21
N ARG A 127 -7.46 -3.17 -1.16
CA ARG A 127 -7.86 -1.77 -0.99
C ARG A 127 -6.66 -0.89 -0.67
N ILE A 128 -5.76 -1.34 0.21
CA ILE A 128 -4.54 -0.61 0.55
C ILE A 128 -3.69 -0.41 -0.70
N THR A 129 -3.50 -1.47 -1.51
CA THR A 129 -2.78 -1.37 -2.79
C THR A 129 -3.45 -0.38 -3.75
N ALA A 130 -4.79 -0.42 -3.86
CA ALA A 130 -5.52 0.54 -4.70
C ALA A 130 -5.37 1.99 -4.19
N THR A 131 -5.41 2.19 -2.88
CA THR A 131 -5.20 3.51 -2.27
C THR A 131 -3.79 4.03 -2.55
N GLU A 132 -2.78 3.16 -2.44
CA GLU A 132 -1.39 3.53 -2.71
C GLU A 132 -1.16 3.86 -4.19
N ILE A 133 -1.71 3.05 -5.12
CA ILE A 133 -1.66 3.37 -6.55
C ILE A 133 -2.36 4.70 -6.83
N ASN A 134 -3.54 4.93 -6.25
CA ASN A 134 -4.25 6.20 -6.40
C ASN A 134 -3.40 7.37 -5.88
N HIS A 135 -2.75 7.23 -4.73
CA HIS A 135 -1.87 8.26 -4.17
C HIS A 135 -0.69 8.56 -5.11
N ILE A 136 -0.01 7.54 -5.65
CA ILE A 136 1.09 7.68 -6.60
C ILE A 136 0.62 8.39 -7.88
N LEU A 137 -0.55 8.05 -8.41
CA LEU A 137 -1.09 8.65 -9.63
C LEU A 137 -1.53 10.11 -9.43
N MET A 138 -2.08 10.41 -8.26
CA MET A 138 -2.56 11.77 -7.94
C MET A 138 -1.43 12.70 -7.50
N THR A 139 -0.27 12.15 -7.16
CA THR A 139 0.91 12.93 -6.75
C THR A 139 2.14 12.50 -7.57
N PRO A 140 2.14 12.70 -8.91
CA PRO A 140 3.16 12.16 -9.79
C PRO A 140 4.58 12.67 -9.51
N SER A 141 4.69 13.81 -8.85
CA SER A 141 5.96 14.48 -8.52
C SER A 141 6.39 14.28 -7.06
N ALA A 142 5.45 13.98 -6.15
CA ALA A 142 5.76 13.70 -4.75
C ALA A 142 5.75 12.19 -4.53
N LEU A 143 6.92 11.61 -4.34
CA LEU A 143 7.07 10.18 -4.01
C LEU A 143 6.69 9.91 -2.56
N ASP A 144 6.93 10.88 -1.66
CA ASP A 144 6.58 10.78 -0.24
C ASP A 144 6.47 12.17 0.41
N VAL A 145 5.62 12.28 1.43
CA VAL A 145 5.44 13.51 2.23
C VAL A 145 5.37 13.13 3.70
N ASP A 146 6.35 13.56 4.48
CA ASP A 146 6.40 13.34 5.92
C ASP A 146 6.31 14.64 6.70
N ASP A 147 5.46 14.66 7.72
CA ASP A 147 5.34 15.78 8.67
C ASP A 147 6.10 15.49 9.97
N PHE A 148 6.98 16.43 10.37
CA PHE A 148 7.77 16.38 11.59
C PHE A 148 7.42 17.53 12.52
N ALA A 149 7.85 17.40 13.80
CA ALA A 149 7.71 18.44 14.82
C ALA A 149 6.27 18.97 14.94
N GLU A 150 5.29 18.06 15.08
CA GLU A 150 3.86 18.40 15.19
C GLU A 150 3.33 19.18 13.96
N GLY A 151 3.83 18.85 12.78
CA GLY A 151 3.42 19.48 11.52
C GLY A 151 4.08 20.83 11.23
N LYS A 152 5.10 21.23 11.98
CA LYS A 152 5.82 22.50 11.74
C LYS A 152 6.85 22.39 10.63
N VAL A 153 7.41 21.20 10.44
CA VAL A 153 8.41 20.90 9.42
C VAL A 153 7.85 19.79 8.53
N ARG A 154 7.94 19.99 7.23
CA ARG A 154 7.52 19.02 6.22
C ARG A 154 8.72 18.61 5.38
N MET A 155 8.83 17.33 5.10
CA MET A 155 9.71 16.76 4.08
C MET A 155 8.87 16.35 2.88
N PHE A 156 9.35 16.67 1.70
CA PHE A 156 8.73 16.38 0.42
C PHE A 156 9.75 15.72 -0.49
N GLU A 157 9.48 14.49 -0.92
CA GLU A 157 10.31 13.78 -1.88
C GLU A 157 9.76 13.97 -3.30
N ALA A 158 10.61 14.42 -4.22
CA ALA A 158 10.25 14.58 -5.62
C ALA A 158 11.25 13.89 -6.54
N ARG A 159 10.73 13.24 -7.58
CA ARG A 159 11.56 12.68 -8.65
C ARG A 159 11.77 13.71 -9.75
N MET A 160 13.03 13.93 -10.13
CA MET A 160 13.38 14.85 -11.22
C MET A 160 13.06 14.25 -12.58
N SER A 161 12.23 14.93 -13.37
CA SER A 161 12.00 14.60 -14.79
C SER A 161 12.98 15.34 -15.70
N ASP A 162 13.13 14.88 -16.95
CA ASP A 162 13.92 15.57 -17.98
C ASP A 162 13.40 17.00 -18.23
N ALA A 163 12.11 17.24 -18.05
CA ALA A 163 11.47 18.55 -18.27
C ALA A 163 11.53 19.46 -17.04
N SER A 164 12.07 19.01 -15.90
CA SER A 164 12.14 19.81 -14.68
C SER A 164 13.06 21.03 -14.85
N PRO A 165 12.61 22.26 -14.53
CA PRO A 165 13.44 23.46 -14.61
C PRO A 165 14.62 23.46 -13.64
N TYR A 166 14.63 22.55 -12.67
CA TYR A 166 15.68 22.43 -11.65
C TYR A 166 16.84 21.54 -12.10
N VAL A 167 16.68 20.78 -13.19
CA VAL A 167 17.70 19.88 -13.71
C VAL A 167 18.79 20.65 -14.46
N GLY A 168 20.07 20.31 -14.18
CA GLY A 168 21.23 20.91 -14.85
C GLY A 168 21.61 22.32 -14.37
N VAL A 169 20.94 22.83 -13.31
CA VAL A 169 21.26 24.12 -12.71
C VAL A 169 21.98 23.88 -11.37
N PRO A 170 23.09 24.59 -11.08
CA PRO A 170 23.72 24.51 -9.76
C PRO A 170 22.76 24.85 -8.63
N LEU A 171 22.76 24.09 -7.54
CA LEU A 171 21.79 24.24 -6.45
C LEU A 171 21.80 25.65 -5.83
N LYS A 172 22.95 26.31 -5.79
CA LYS A 172 23.09 27.70 -5.30
C LYS A 172 22.37 28.73 -6.15
N ASP A 173 22.12 28.40 -7.42
CA ASP A 173 21.48 29.28 -8.41
C ASP A 173 20.00 28.93 -8.64
N LEU A 174 19.48 27.92 -7.92
CA LEU A 174 18.07 27.55 -7.99
C LEU A 174 17.18 28.57 -7.27
N GLU A 175 16.10 28.95 -7.93
CA GLU A 175 15.06 29.82 -7.33
C GLU A 175 14.12 28.97 -6.46
N ILE A 176 14.61 28.59 -5.26
CA ILE A 176 13.83 27.87 -4.25
C ILE A 176 13.55 28.82 -3.09
N PRO A 177 12.35 28.79 -2.47
CA PRO A 177 12.05 29.59 -1.28
C PRO A 177 13.09 29.38 -0.19
N LYS A 178 13.57 30.46 0.45
CA LYS A 178 14.61 30.42 1.49
C LYS A 178 14.28 29.56 2.70
N GLN A 179 13.01 29.23 2.90
CA GLN A 179 12.48 28.40 3.97
C GLN A 179 12.58 26.89 3.62
N ILE A 180 13.07 26.55 2.42
CA ILE A 180 13.21 25.18 1.92
C ILE A 180 14.68 24.87 1.71
N LEU A 181 15.08 23.69 2.16
CA LEU A 181 16.41 23.13 2.00
C LEU A 181 16.32 21.83 1.19
N ILE A 182 17.21 21.64 0.22
CA ILE A 182 17.46 20.30 -0.34
C ILE A 182 18.36 19.55 0.62
N ALA A 183 17.77 18.63 1.38
CA ALA A 183 18.48 17.92 2.45
C ALA A 183 19.35 16.78 1.91
N MET A 184 18.83 16.05 0.93
CA MET A 184 19.53 14.93 0.29
C MET A 184 18.93 14.61 -1.06
N LEU A 185 19.64 13.81 -1.85
CA LEU A 185 19.12 13.21 -3.07
C LEU A 185 19.61 11.77 -3.21
N PHE A 186 18.81 10.95 -3.87
CA PHE A 186 19.18 9.60 -4.28
C PHE A 186 19.39 9.58 -5.78
N ARG A 187 20.59 9.19 -6.19
CA ARG A 187 21.00 9.00 -7.60
C ARG A 187 21.51 7.59 -7.76
N ARG A 188 20.88 6.78 -8.63
CA ARG A 188 21.30 5.39 -8.91
C ARG A 188 21.50 4.57 -7.61
N HIS A 189 20.56 4.65 -6.67
CA HIS A 189 20.57 3.97 -5.36
C HIS A 189 21.67 4.45 -4.39
N LYS A 190 22.32 5.59 -4.64
CA LYS A 190 23.28 6.20 -3.73
C LYS A 190 22.71 7.47 -3.14
N MET A 191 22.75 7.57 -1.83
CA MET A 191 22.43 8.80 -1.11
C MET A 191 23.56 9.81 -1.26
N ILE A 192 23.22 11.04 -1.59
CA ILE A 192 24.12 12.18 -1.76
C ILE A 192 23.58 13.33 -0.90
N ILE A 193 24.45 13.93 -0.09
CA ILE A 193 24.16 15.19 0.59
C ILE A 193 24.74 16.29 -0.32
N PRO A 194 23.88 17.06 -1.01
CA PRO A 194 24.35 17.96 -2.05
C PRO A 194 24.93 19.26 -1.49
N HIS A 195 25.81 19.85 -2.23
CA HIS A 195 26.42 21.18 -1.99
C HIS A 195 25.96 22.18 -3.06
N GLY A 196 26.18 23.46 -2.83
CA GLY A 196 25.70 24.51 -3.73
C GLY A 196 26.16 24.40 -5.18
N ASP A 197 27.31 23.81 -5.46
CA ASP A 197 27.87 23.63 -6.80
C ASP A 197 27.38 22.34 -7.51
N ASP A 198 26.67 21.45 -6.78
CA ASP A 198 26.09 20.26 -7.34
C ASP A 198 24.85 20.60 -8.18
N MET A 199 24.50 19.72 -9.12
CA MET A 199 23.34 19.85 -10.00
C MET A 199 22.42 18.63 -9.84
N LEU A 200 21.13 18.84 -10.03
CA LEU A 200 20.15 17.76 -10.14
C LEU A 200 20.22 17.15 -11.54
N GLU A 201 20.07 15.82 -11.60
CA GLU A 201 20.01 15.05 -12.85
C GLU A 201 18.61 14.43 -13.03
N PRO A 202 18.19 14.16 -14.27
CA PRO A 202 16.98 13.38 -14.49
C PRO A 202 17.01 12.03 -13.77
N GLY A 203 15.90 11.67 -13.12
CA GLY A 203 15.79 10.44 -12.36
C GLY A 203 16.28 10.52 -10.91
N ASP A 204 16.83 11.65 -10.46
CA ASP A 204 17.14 11.88 -9.05
C ASP A 204 15.85 11.91 -8.21
N ASN A 205 15.86 11.27 -7.07
CA ASN A 205 14.88 11.49 -6.02
C ASN A 205 15.42 12.52 -5.05
N VAL A 206 14.80 13.68 -4.95
CA VAL A 206 15.27 14.83 -4.19
C VAL A 206 14.37 15.09 -3.00
N TYR A 207 14.96 15.26 -1.83
CA TYR A 207 14.26 15.50 -0.58
C TYR A 207 14.37 16.98 -0.20
N PHE A 208 13.23 17.67 -0.27
CA PHE A 208 13.06 19.04 0.18
C PHE A 208 12.53 19.07 1.60
N VAL A 209 13.14 19.87 2.47
CA VAL A 209 12.72 20.02 3.88
C VAL A 209 12.52 21.48 4.19
N GLY A 210 11.43 21.82 4.84
CA GLY A 210 11.17 23.21 5.19
C GLY A 210 9.94 23.40 6.08
N GLN A 211 9.53 24.66 6.26
CA GLN A 211 8.29 24.96 6.95
C GLN A 211 7.11 24.41 6.16
N GLN A 212 6.12 23.82 6.83
CA GLN A 212 4.97 23.18 6.22
C GLN A 212 4.27 24.06 5.16
N SER A 213 4.04 25.35 5.49
CA SER A 213 3.39 26.27 4.55
C SER A 213 4.22 26.55 3.31
N ALA A 214 5.54 26.69 3.44
CA ALA A 214 6.44 26.94 2.33
C ALA A 214 6.60 25.72 1.43
N ILE A 215 6.70 24.52 2.01
CA ILE A 215 6.73 23.26 1.25
C ILE A 215 5.44 23.05 0.49
N LYS A 216 4.28 23.29 1.10
CA LYS A 216 2.97 23.13 0.45
C LYS A 216 2.80 24.05 -0.76
N GLU A 217 3.20 25.29 -0.65
CA GLU A 217 3.18 26.25 -1.77
C GLU A 217 4.17 25.84 -2.89
N PHE A 218 5.35 25.37 -2.51
CA PHE A 218 6.37 24.89 -3.42
C PHE A 218 5.94 23.60 -4.14
N GLU A 219 5.33 22.67 -3.42
CA GLU A 219 4.76 21.44 -3.93
C GLU A 219 3.71 21.72 -5.02
N GLU A 220 2.78 22.65 -4.78
CA GLU A 220 1.80 23.08 -5.79
C GLU A 220 2.46 23.64 -7.06
N THR A 221 3.52 24.42 -6.89
CA THR A 221 4.30 24.96 -8.04
C THR A 221 5.06 23.87 -8.75
N PHE A 222 5.61 22.90 -8.01
CA PHE A 222 6.38 21.78 -8.54
C PHE A 222 5.50 20.80 -9.30
N VAL A 223 4.31 20.48 -8.77
CA VAL A 223 3.32 19.61 -9.40
C VAL A 223 2.84 20.17 -10.74
N ASN A 224 2.66 21.50 -10.84
CA ASN A 224 2.23 22.14 -12.09
C ASN A 224 3.25 22.05 -13.25
N THR A 225 4.47 21.59 -13.00
CA THR A 225 5.49 21.36 -14.03
C THR A 225 5.43 19.96 -14.66
N TYR A 226 4.55 19.07 -14.13
CA TYR A 226 4.38 17.71 -14.65
C TYR A 226 3.13 17.60 -15.52
N GLU A 227 3.17 16.69 -16.49
CA GLU A 227 1.99 16.37 -17.30
C GLU A 227 0.89 15.84 -16.39
N LYS A 228 -0.26 16.48 -16.45
CA LYS A 228 -1.44 16.10 -15.67
C LYS A 228 -1.97 14.79 -16.21
N ILE A 229 -2.10 13.79 -15.32
CA ILE A 229 -2.79 12.54 -15.67
C ILE A 229 -4.28 12.85 -15.81
N GLU A 230 -4.87 12.52 -16.94
CA GLU A 230 -6.29 12.70 -17.22
C GLU A 230 -6.97 11.40 -17.63
N ARG A 231 -6.24 10.46 -18.27
CA ARG A 231 -6.77 9.22 -18.82
C ARG A 231 -6.01 8.02 -18.28
N VAL A 232 -6.71 7.14 -17.62
CA VAL A 232 -6.15 5.91 -17.05
C VAL A 232 -6.82 4.70 -17.67
N MET A 233 -6.01 3.76 -18.17
CA MET A 233 -6.50 2.46 -18.62
C MET A 233 -6.11 1.39 -17.59
N ILE A 234 -7.10 0.66 -17.07
CA ILE A 234 -6.90 -0.42 -16.11
C ILE A 234 -7.12 -1.75 -16.81
N ILE A 235 -6.11 -2.60 -16.84
CA ILE A 235 -6.21 -3.95 -17.37
C ILE A 235 -6.51 -4.91 -16.24
N GLY A 236 -7.78 -5.33 -16.16
CA GLY A 236 -8.31 -6.24 -15.17
C GLY A 236 -9.16 -5.59 -14.07
N ALA A 237 -10.44 -6.01 -13.98
CA ALA A 237 -11.33 -5.68 -12.86
C ALA A 237 -11.25 -6.75 -11.74
N GLY A 238 -10.03 -7.16 -11.40
CA GLY A 238 -9.75 -8.03 -10.27
C GLY A 238 -10.04 -7.34 -8.93
N ARG A 239 -9.54 -7.90 -7.84
CA ARG A 239 -9.80 -7.36 -6.50
C ARG A 239 -9.29 -5.92 -6.34
N THR A 240 -8.08 -5.62 -6.80
CA THR A 240 -7.48 -4.27 -6.74
C THR A 240 -8.16 -3.32 -7.72
N GLY A 241 -8.34 -3.73 -9.00
CA GLY A 241 -8.94 -2.87 -10.03
C GLY A 241 -10.35 -2.38 -9.68
N ARG A 242 -11.14 -3.21 -8.97
CA ARG A 242 -12.49 -2.84 -8.50
C ARG A 242 -12.50 -1.78 -7.39
N PHE A 243 -11.40 -1.59 -6.68
CA PHE A 243 -11.24 -0.48 -5.74
C PHE A 243 -10.64 0.74 -6.43
N LEU A 244 -9.64 0.50 -7.29
CA LEU A 244 -8.87 1.56 -7.94
C LEU A 244 -9.72 2.37 -8.92
N ALA A 245 -10.50 1.70 -9.79
CA ALA A 245 -11.24 2.38 -10.84
C ALA A 245 -12.22 3.45 -10.30
N PRO A 246 -13.09 3.16 -9.31
CA PRO A 246 -13.93 4.20 -8.73
C PRO A 246 -13.14 5.30 -8.01
N MET A 247 -12.04 4.96 -7.31
CA MET A 247 -11.22 5.96 -6.63
C MET A 247 -10.63 6.98 -7.61
N LEU A 248 -10.16 6.52 -8.76
CA LEU A 248 -9.61 7.40 -9.79
C LEU A 248 -10.70 8.25 -10.46
N GLU A 249 -11.88 7.68 -10.71
CA GLU A 249 -13.02 8.43 -11.24
C GLU A 249 -13.49 9.54 -10.27
N GLU A 250 -13.55 9.24 -8.96
CA GLU A 250 -13.87 10.22 -7.91
C GLU A 250 -12.87 11.40 -7.88
N GLN A 251 -11.63 11.18 -8.34
CA GLN A 251 -10.61 12.23 -8.50
C GLN A 251 -10.75 13.01 -9.82
N GLY A 252 -11.75 12.68 -10.64
CA GLY A 252 -12.03 13.35 -11.90
C GLY A 252 -11.23 12.84 -13.10
N LEU A 253 -10.59 11.68 -12.99
CA LEU A 253 -9.88 11.05 -14.08
C LEU A 253 -10.85 10.28 -14.99
N PHE A 254 -10.56 10.25 -16.29
CA PHE A 254 -11.27 9.39 -17.22
C PHE A 254 -10.70 7.97 -17.12
N VAL A 255 -11.52 7.03 -16.65
CA VAL A 255 -11.12 5.65 -16.40
C VAL A 255 -11.70 4.71 -17.44
N LYS A 256 -10.84 3.95 -18.11
CA LYS A 256 -11.23 2.85 -19.00
C LYS A 256 -10.75 1.52 -18.40
N VAL A 257 -11.65 0.56 -18.22
CA VAL A 257 -11.35 -0.77 -17.65
C VAL A 257 -11.54 -1.84 -18.70
N ILE A 258 -10.54 -2.70 -18.90
CA ILE A 258 -10.63 -3.88 -19.78
C ILE A 258 -10.60 -5.13 -18.90
N GLU A 259 -11.65 -5.94 -18.95
CA GLU A 259 -11.80 -7.15 -18.13
C GLU A 259 -12.38 -8.29 -18.98
N LYS A 260 -11.80 -9.49 -18.86
CA LYS A 260 -12.22 -10.67 -19.63
C LYS A 260 -13.48 -11.34 -19.09
N ASN A 261 -13.69 -11.28 -17.78
CA ASN A 261 -14.82 -11.92 -17.11
C ASN A 261 -16.06 -11.03 -17.15
N LYS A 262 -17.13 -11.51 -17.81
CA LYS A 262 -18.39 -10.75 -17.99
C LYS A 262 -19.07 -10.33 -16.69
N ASP A 263 -19.04 -11.19 -15.67
CA ASP A 263 -19.68 -10.86 -14.39
C ASP A 263 -18.91 -9.73 -13.68
N ARG A 264 -17.58 -9.73 -13.78
CA ARG A 264 -16.75 -8.64 -13.25
C ARG A 264 -16.94 -7.35 -14.04
N CYS A 265 -17.10 -7.42 -15.37
CA CYS A 265 -17.44 -6.25 -16.19
C CYS A 265 -18.72 -5.61 -15.67
N GLN A 266 -19.79 -6.40 -15.45
CA GLN A 266 -21.06 -5.89 -14.95
C GLN A 266 -20.94 -5.27 -13.55
N LEU A 267 -20.20 -5.92 -12.65
CA LEU A 267 -19.98 -5.44 -11.29
C LEU A 267 -19.22 -4.11 -11.24
N ILE A 268 -18.21 -3.93 -12.08
CA ILE A 268 -17.46 -2.67 -12.11
C ILE A 268 -18.21 -1.56 -12.82
N ALA A 269 -18.96 -1.90 -13.89
CA ALA A 269 -19.79 -0.93 -14.61
C ALA A 269 -20.89 -0.31 -13.75
N GLN A 270 -21.38 -1.03 -12.72
CA GLN A 270 -22.35 -0.49 -11.76
C GLN A 270 -21.74 0.51 -10.77
N LYS A 271 -20.41 0.55 -10.65
CA LYS A 271 -19.69 1.41 -9.71
C LYS A 271 -19.11 2.66 -10.34
N LEU A 272 -18.99 2.67 -11.66
CA LEU A 272 -18.47 3.82 -12.40
C LEU A 272 -19.67 4.63 -12.97
N GLU A 273 -19.57 5.95 -12.89
CA GLU A 273 -20.57 6.88 -13.40
C GLU A 273 -20.26 7.29 -14.85
N ASN A 274 -19.02 7.59 -15.14
CA ASN A 274 -18.53 8.10 -16.43
C ASN A 274 -17.49 7.18 -17.09
N GLY A 275 -16.88 6.27 -16.32
CA GLY A 275 -15.86 5.35 -16.80
C GLY A 275 -16.40 4.31 -17.77
N ILE A 276 -15.55 3.87 -18.68
CA ILE A 276 -15.89 2.87 -19.70
C ILE A 276 -15.38 1.50 -19.27
N VAL A 277 -16.25 0.49 -19.35
CA VAL A 277 -15.89 -0.91 -19.10
C VAL A 277 -16.05 -1.72 -20.36
N LEU A 278 -14.96 -2.33 -20.80
CA LEU A 278 -14.90 -3.17 -21.98
C LEU A 278 -14.71 -4.63 -21.59
N CYS A 279 -15.58 -5.50 -22.10
CA CYS A 279 -15.45 -6.93 -21.90
C CYS A 279 -14.56 -7.54 -22.98
N GLY A 280 -13.27 -7.68 -22.70
CA GLY A 280 -12.28 -8.18 -23.64
C GLY A 280 -11.04 -8.75 -22.95
N ASP A 281 -10.20 -9.41 -23.74
CA ASP A 281 -8.92 -9.92 -23.27
C ASP A 281 -7.88 -8.80 -23.27
N GLY A 282 -7.42 -8.39 -22.07
CA GLY A 282 -6.39 -7.36 -21.91
C GLY A 282 -4.98 -7.76 -22.39
N THR A 283 -4.81 -8.94 -22.95
CA THR A 283 -3.58 -9.36 -23.65
C THR A 283 -3.70 -9.24 -25.18
N ASP A 284 -4.87 -8.86 -25.69
CA ASP A 284 -5.12 -8.64 -27.10
C ASP A 284 -4.65 -7.24 -27.50
N ILE A 285 -3.56 -7.19 -28.27
CA ILE A 285 -2.93 -5.94 -28.69
C ILE A 285 -3.83 -5.15 -29.65
N ASP A 286 -4.57 -5.83 -30.49
CA ASP A 286 -5.47 -5.18 -31.46
C ASP A 286 -6.59 -4.46 -30.70
N LEU A 287 -7.21 -5.14 -29.73
CA LEU A 287 -8.20 -4.54 -28.85
C LEU A 287 -7.62 -3.33 -28.07
N LEU A 288 -6.44 -3.49 -27.48
CA LEU A 288 -5.81 -2.40 -26.73
C LEU A 288 -5.52 -1.19 -27.62
N THR A 289 -5.12 -1.43 -28.87
CA THR A 289 -4.82 -0.36 -29.83
C THR A 289 -6.09 0.33 -30.28
N GLU A 290 -7.15 -0.42 -30.62
CA GLU A 290 -8.45 0.13 -31.00
C GLU A 290 -9.08 0.96 -29.87
N GLU A 291 -8.83 0.56 -28.62
CA GLU A 291 -9.34 1.24 -27.44
C GLU A 291 -8.43 2.35 -26.91
N GLY A 292 -7.39 2.70 -27.66
CA GLY A 292 -6.57 3.89 -27.43
C GLY A 292 -5.59 3.73 -26.26
N ILE A 293 -4.88 2.60 -26.17
CA ILE A 293 -3.83 2.42 -25.15
C ILE A 293 -2.71 3.46 -25.29
N ALA A 294 -2.42 3.90 -26.50
CA ALA A 294 -1.41 4.93 -26.79
C ALA A 294 -1.83 6.35 -26.35
N GLU A 295 -3.13 6.56 -26.11
CA GLU A 295 -3.71 7.83 -25.68
C GLU A 295 -3.93 7.88 -24.16
N ALA A 296 -3.68 6.78 -23.45
CA ALA A 296 -3.74 6.73 -22.01
C ALA A 296 -2.45 7.30 -21.41
N ASP A 297 -2.58 8.18 -20.42
CA ASP A 297 -1.43 8.72 -19.69
C ASP A 297 -0.80 7.65 -18.80
N VAL A 298 -1.63 6.70 -18.32
CA VAL A 298 -1.22 5.58 -17.48
C VAL A 298 -1.99 4.31 -17.84
N VAL A 299 -1.27 3.18 -17.84
CA VAL A 299 -1.84 1.84 -18.01
C VAL A 299 -1.48 0.96 -16.82
#